data_d0bc2660171ceaed0c6512674afb34b0
#
_entry.id   d0bc2660171ceaed0c6512674afb34b0
#
_cell.length_a   1.000
_cell.length_b   1.000
_cell.length_c   1.000
_cell.angle_alpha   90.00
_cell.angle_beta   90.00
_cell.angle_gamma   90.00
#
_symmetry.space_group_name_H-M   'P 1'
#
loop_
_entity.id
_entity.type
_entity.pdbx_description
1 polymer ?
#
loop_
_entity_poly.entity_id
_entity_poly.type
_entity_poly.pdbx_seq_one_letter_code
_entity_poly.pdbx_strand_id
1 'polypeptide(L)'
;MNTQNLVEKPYIEFPDHTQLPESDGTFVKNFQEHPQGILLTDSITPVLQKIHLDGQYCIGQDSGIYWRMTDPPETGAEAPDWFYVGNVPPTLGGAIRRSYVLWRESIPPLIAIEFVSGNGSEERDKTPWQGKFWVYETVIRPAFYAIYEVKLARVEVYHLIENRYQLATPNERGHYPIEPLGVELGIWQGQYQNLDSPWLRWWDREGNLLPTGNERAAQEQLRADKAELQLQQEKENLKQEKERSQKLEDRLRELGIDPNNLS
;
A
#
# COMPACT_ATOMS: atom_id res chain seq x y z
N MET A 1 58.26 -31.43 5.49
CA MET A 1 57.00 -31.03 4.84
C MET A 1 55.97 -30.87 5.94
N ASN A 2 55.67 -29.62 6.27
CA ASN A 2 54.72 -29.29 7.35
C ASN A 2 53.34 -29.21 6.74
N THR A 3 52.50 -30.22 6.94
CA THR A 3 51.07 -30.18 6.62
C THR A 3 50.39 -29.36 7.70
N GLN A 4 50.14 -28.07 7.39
CA GLN A 4 49.25 -27.25 8.22
C GLN A 4 47.85 -27.88 8.16
N ASN A 5 47.41 -28.39 9.31
CA ASN A 5 45.99 -28.73 9.52
C ASN A 5 45.19 -27.43 9.43
N LEU A 6 44.52 -27.24 8.30
CA LEU A 6 43.44 -26.25 8.16
C LEU A 6 42.31 -26.68 9.11
N VAL A 7 42.21 -26.05 10.25
CA VAL A 7 41.04 -26.16 11.12
C VAL A 7 39.87 -25.51 10.34
N GLU A 8 39.01 -26.36 9.78
CA GLU A 8 37.75 -25.93 9.23
C GLU A 8 36.98 -25.19 10.34
N LYS A 9 36.73 -23.89 10.15
CA LYS A 9 35.86 -23.14 11.04
C LYS A 9 34.46 -23.77 10.96
N PRO A 10 33.83 -24.09 12.09
CA PRO A 10 32.47 -24.63 12.05
C PRO A 10 31.55 -23.68 11.27
N TYR A 11 30.84 -24.24 10.28
CA TYR A 11 29.81 -23.53 9.55
C TYR A 11 28.66 -23.27 10.53
N ILE A 12 28.45 -22.02 10.89
CA ILE A 12 27.33 -21.60 11.74
C ILE A 12 26.14 -21.37 10.81
N GLU A 13 25.19 -22.29 10.84
CA GLU A 13 23.92 -22.13 10.14
C GLU A 13 23.04 -21.18 10.94
N PHE A 14 22.79 -19.99 10.38
CA PHE A 14 21.86 -19.04 10.98
C PHE A 14 20.42 -19.52 10.82
N PRO A 15 19.53 -19.28 11.82
CA PRO A 15 18.14 -19.66 11.74
C PRO A 15 17.40 -18.95 10.61
N ASP A 16 16.30 -19.55 10.16
CA ASP A 16 15.36 -18.95 9.24
C ASP A 16 14.05 -18.58 9.97
N HIS A 17 13.08 -18.04 9.21
CA HIS A 17 11.81 -17.55 9.77
C HIS A 17 10.99 -18.64 10.50
N THR A 18 11.24 -19.92 10.28
CA THR A 18 10.50 -20.99 10.97
C THR A 18 11.05 -21.29 12.37
N GLN A 19 12.26 -20.83 12.67
CA GLN A 19 12.98 -21.04 13.92
C GLN A 19 13.00 -19.81 14.82
N LEU A 20 12.66 -18.63 14.27
CA LEU A 20 12.59 -17.36 15.00
C LEU A 20 11.17 -17.12 15.52
N PRO A 21 10.99 -16.42 16.66
CA PRO A 21 9.68 -15.99 17.14
C PRO A 21 8.90 -15.20 16.08
N GLU A 22 7.58 -15.38 16.05
CA GLU A 22 6.65 -14.63 15.19
C GLU A 22 5.94 -13.49 15.92
N SER A 23 6.14 -13.37 17.23
CA SER A 23 5.57 -12.31 18.09
C SER A 23 6.52 -11.99 19.24
N ASP A 24 6.61 -10.72 19.59
CA ASP A 24 7.34 -10.24 20.77
C ASP A 24 6.47 -10.19 22.04
N GLY A 25 5.17 -10.52 21.91
CA GLY A 25 4.21 -10.51 23.01
C GLY A 25 3.67 -9.11 23.34
N THR A 26 3.95 -8.09 22.52
CA THR A 26 3.45 -6.73 22.72
C THR A 26 2.02 -6.59 22.19
N PHE A 27 1.16 -5.86 22.90
CA PHE A 27 -0.17 -5.53 22.42
C PHE A 27 -0.11 -4.37 21.42
N VAL A 28 -1.04 -4.37 20.42
CA VAL A 28 -1.29 -3.18 19.60
C VAL A 28 -1.66 -1.98 20.48
N LYS A 29 -1.09 -0.85 20.16
CA LYS A 29 -1.10 0.31 21.05
C LYS A 29 -2.39 1.15 20.97
N ASN A 30 -3.17 1.01 19.87
CA ASN A 30 -4.46 1.72 19.72
C ASN A 30 -5.36 1.06 18.67
N PHE A 31 -6.66 1.42 18.68
CA PHE A 31 -7.66 0.84 17.77
C PHE A 31 -7.52 1.27 16.30
N GLN A 32 -6.75 2.31 16.00
CA GLN A 32 -6.59 2.81 14.63
C GLN A 32 -5.50 2.05 13.85
N GLU A 33 -4.58 1.42 14.53
CA GLU A 33 -3.38 0.81 13.94
C GLU A 33 -3.71 -0.26 12.91
N HIS A 34 -4.52 -1.25 13.26
CA HIS A 34 -4.96 -2.26 12.31
C HIS A 34 -5.78 -1.71 11.13
N PRO A 35 -6.83 -0.89 11.33
CA PRO A 35 -7.52 -0.23 10.23
C PRO A 35 -6.60 0.57 9.33
N GLN A 36 -5.61 1.26 9.87
CA GLN A 36 -4.63 2.02 9.10
C GLN A 36 -3.76 1.11 8.23
N GLY A 37 -3.26 0.00 8.76
CA GLY A 37 -2.51 -0.99 8.00
C GLY A 37 -3.33 -1.63 6.87
N ILE A 38 -4.59 -1.99 7.14
CA ILE A 38 -5.54 -2.52 6.14
C ILE A 38 -5.78 -1.50 5.04
N LEU A 39 -6.01 -0.23 5.40
CA LEU A 39 -6.27 0.86 4.47
C LEU A 39 -5.12 1.08 3.49
N LEU A 40 -3.88 1.10 3.99
CA LEU A 40 -2.67 1.20 3.17
C LEU A 40 -2.54 0.01 2.22
N THR A 41 -2.74 -1.20 2.73
CA THR A 41 -2.62 -2.43 1.95
C THR A 41 -3.67 -2.53 0.84
N ASP A 42 -4.95 -2.32 1.16
CA ASP A 42 -6.04 -2.47 0.20
C ASP A 42 -5.94 -1.43 -0.93
N SER A 43 -5.61 -0.18 -0.59
CA SER A 43 -5.54 0.89 -1.60
C SER A 43 -4.31 0.78 -2.51
N ILE A 44 -3.16 0.28 -2.03
CA ILE A 44 -1.94 0.13 -2.86
C ILE A 44 -1.94 -1.16 -3.71
N THR A 45 -2.64 -2.20 -3.27
CA THR A 45 -2.60 -3.53 -3.90
C THR A 45 -2.78 -3.50 -5.42
N PRO A 46 -3.73 -2.73 -6.03
CA PRO A 46 -3.87 -2.69 -7.49
C PRO A 46 -2.66 -2.09 -8.21
N VAL A 47 -1.91 -1.20 -7.56
CA VAL A 47 -0.67 -0.64 -8.11
C VAL A 47 0.41 -1.72 -8.07
N LEU A 48 0.58 -2.40 -6.94
CA LEU A 48 1.57 -3.46 -6.80
C LEU A 48 1.32 -4.63 -7.76
N GLN A 49 0.06 -5.02 -7.99
CA GLN A 49 -0.31 -6.04 -8.95
C GLN A 49 0.04 -5.67 -10.41
N LYS A 50 0.04 -4.38 -10.74
CA LYS A 50 0.48 -3.88 -12.05
C LYS A 50 2.00 -3.87 -12.19
N ILE A 51 2.72 -3.56 -11.11
CA ILE A 51 4.18 -3.55 -11.08
C ILE A 51 4.72 -4.98 -11.08
N HIS A 52 4.10 -5.87 -10.30
CA HIS A 52 4.51 -7.25 -10.09
C HIS A 52 3.51 -8.22 -10.74
N LEU A 53 3.55 -8.33 -12.07
CA LEU A 53 2.72 -9.28 -12.82
C LEU A 53 3.05 -10.74 -12.47
N ASP A 54 4.23 -10.99 -11.94
CA ASP A 54 4.72 -12.28 -11.45
C ASP A 54 4.34 -12.56 -9.98
N GLY A 55 3.71 -11.59 -9.29
CA GLY A 55 3.34 -11.69 -7.89
C GLY A 55 4.53 -11.66 -6.91
N GLN A 56 5.72 -11.25 -7.37
CA GLN A 56 6.94 -11.26 -6.55
C GLN A 56 7.03 -10.01 -5.66
N TYR A 57 6.23 -9.95 -4.61
CA TYR A 57 6.30 -8.94 -3.55
C TYR A 57 5.68 -9.44 -2.26
N CYS A 58 6.00 -8.80 -1.14
CA CYS A 58 5.30 -9.00 0.12
C CYS A 58 5.03 -7.66 0.84
N ILE A 59 3.97 -7.67 1.64
CA ILE A 59 3.63 -6.62 2.58
C ILE A 59 3.63 -7.27 3.97
N GLY A 60 4.34 -6.67 4.92
CA GLY A 60 4.26 -7.01 6.32
C GLY A 60 3.50 -5.93 7.08
N GLN A 61 2.73 -6.35 8.08
CA GLN A 61 2.05 -5.49 9.03
C GLN A 61 2.35 -6.03 10.41
N ASP A 62 2.94 -5.21 11.27
CA ASP A 62 3.33 -5.59 12.62
C ASP A 62 4.11 -6.93 12.63
N SER A 63 4.98 -7.07 11.65
CA SER A 63 5.71 -8.31 11.38
C SER A 63 7.20 -8.06 11.52
N GLY A 64 7.89 -8.91 12.28
CA GLY A 64 9.30 -8.74 12.59
C GLY A 64 10.21 -8.81 11.37
N ILE A 65 11.08 -7.83 11.23
CA ILE A 65 12.24 -7.82 10.33
C ILE A 65 13.47 -8.14 11.16
N TYR A 66 13.92 -9.39 11.12
CA TYR A 66 15.12 -9.81 11.85
C TYR A 66 16.37 -9.32 11.12
N TRP A 67 17.20 -8.54 11.82
CA TRP A 67 18.39 -7.94 11.28
C TRP A 67 19.70 -8.36 11.99
N ARG A 68 19.60 -8.98 13.18
CA ARG A 68 20.72 -9.59 13.89
C ARG A 68 20.25 -10.76 14.75
N MET A 69 21.20 -11.62 15.11
CA MET A 69 20.98 -12.69 16.10
C MET A 69 21.20 -12.15 17.52
N THR A 70 20.25 -12.37 18.39
CA THR A 70 20.27 -11.99 19.81
C THR A 70 19.71 -13.11 20.67
N ASP A 71 19.88 -13.00 21.98
CA ASP A 71 19.25 -13.83 22.97
C ASP A 71 18.61 -12.90 24.02
N PRO A 72 17.27 -12.81 24.13
CA PRO A 72 16.30 -13.49 23.26
C PRO A 72 16.28 -12.96 21.83
N PRO A 73 15.79 -13.74 20.85
CA PRO A 73 15.84 -13.39 19.43
C PRO A 73 15.09 -12.11 19.08
N GLU A 74 13.98 -11.82 19.74
CA GLU A 74 13.09 -10.67 19.49
C GLU A 74 13.83 -9.34 19.56
N THR A 75 14.84 -9.22 20.41
CA THR A 75 15.66 -8.00 20.52
C THR A 75 16.57 -7.76 19.31
N GLY A 76 16.57 -8.68 18.35
CA GLY A 76 17.26 -8.57 17.06
C GLY A 76 16.33 -8.25 15.89
N ALA A 77 15.09 -7.85 16.16
CA ALA A 77 14.09 -7.51 15.16
C ALA A 77 13.55 -6.09 15.36
N GLU A 78 13.05 -5.49 14.29
CA GLU A 78 12.12 -4.37 14.30
C GLU A 78 10.83 -4.82 13.63
N ALA A 79 9.68 -4.40 14.16
CA ALA A 79 8.38 -4.72 13.60
C ALA A 79 7.68 -3.43 13.15
N PRO A 80 7.90 -2.99 11.90
CA PRO A 80 7.18 -1.83 11.38
C PRO A 80 5.68 -2.10 11.34
N ASP A 81 4.87 -1.11 11.64
CA ASP A 81 3.42 -1.23 11.54
C ASP A 81 2.98 -1.56 10.11
N TRP A 82 3.74 -1.10 9.13
CA TRP A 82 3.54 -1.47 7.73
C TRP A 82 4.85 -1.38 6.94
N PHE A 83 5.14 -2.39 6.10
CA PHE A 83 6.27 -2.33 5.16
C PHE A 83 6.00 -3.10 3.88
N TYR A 84 6.72 -2.73 2.83
CA TYR A 84 6.64 -3.38 1.53
C TYR A 84 8.03 -3.73 1.02
N VAL A 85 8.14 -4.96 0.48
CA VAL A 85 9.34 -5.48 -0.19
C VAL A 85 8.95 -5.96 -1.58
N GLY A 86 9.57 -5.42 -2.61
CA GLY A 86 9.42 -5.89 -3.99
C GLY A 86 10.46 -6.93 -4.37
N ASN A 87 10.18 -7.67 -5.45
CA ASN A 87 11.07 -8.68 -6.02
C ASN A 87 11.42 -9.84 -5.07
N VAL A 88 10.50 -10.19 -4.21
CA VAL A 88 10.60 -11.35 -3.31
C VAL A 88 9.37 -12.25 -3.49
N PRO A 89 9.52 -13.58 -3.42
CA PRO A 89 8.37 -14.47 -3.49
C PRO A 89 7.42 -14.22 -2.31
N PRO A 90 6.09 -14.34 -2.49
CA PRO A 90 5.11 -14.12 -1.42
C PRO A 90 5.26 -15.13 -0.27
N THR A 91 5.83 -16.31 -0.56
CA THR A 91 6.16 -17.34 0.41
C THR A 91 7.66 -17.63 0.40
N LEU A 92 8.21 -18.14 1.48
CA LEU A 92 9.60 -18.57 1.54
C LEU A 92 9.68 -20.09 1.63
N GLY A 93 10.33 -20.72 0.63
CA GLY A 93 10.39 -22.19 0.56
C GLY A 93 9.02 -22.89 0.49
N GLY A 94 7.98 -22.22 -0.03
CA GLY A 94 6.60 -22.72 -0.09
C GLY A 94 5.80 -22.54 1.21
N ALA A 95 6.40 -22.00 2.29
CA ALA A 95 5.73 -21.72 3.56
C ALA A 95 5.34 -20.23 3.65
N ILE A 96 4.25 -19.95 4.36
CA ILE A 96 3.87 -18.57 4.73
C ILE A 96 4.99 -17.96 5.59
N ARG A 97 5.39 -16.74 5.28
CA ARG A 97 6.39 -16.01 6.08
C ARG A 97 5.84 -15.74 7.48
N ARG A 98 6.60 -16.12 8.50
CA ARG A 98 6.32 -15.77 9.90
C ARG A 98 6.97 -14.43 10.27
N SER A 99 8.10 -14.11 9.60
CA SER A 99 8.89 -12.90 9.76
C SER A 99 9.72 -12.68 8.51
N TYR A 100 10.31 -11.50 8.37
CA TYR A 100 11.26 -11.19 7.31
C TYR A 100 12.69 -11.30 7.86
N VAL A 101 13.51 -12.20 7.30
CA VAL A 101 14.86 -12.47 7.80
C VAL A 101 15.89 -11.88 6.85
N LEU A 102 16.42 -10.72 7.20
CA LEU A 102 17.24 -9.89 6.31
C LEU A 102 18.51 -10.61 5.83
N TRP A 103 19.17 -11.39 6.68
CA TRP A 103 20.39 -12.14 6.28
C TRP A 103 20.11 -13.35 5.37
N ARG A 104 18.86 -13.78 5.23
CA ARG A 104 18.45 -14.85 4.30
C ARG A 104 18.01 -14.29 2.96
N GLU A 105 17.32 -13.19 2.97
CA GLU A 105 16.67 -12.64 1.77
C GLU A 105 17.50 -11.52 1.12
N SER A 106 18.29 -10.79 1.91
CA SER A 106 19.25 -9.76 1.46
C SER A 106 18.64 -8.61 0.65
N ILE A 107 17.31 -8.49 0.62
CA ILE A 107 16.59 -7.43 -0.06
C ILE A 107 15.93 -6.55 1.01
N PRO A 108 16.29 -5.26 1.12
CA PRO A 108 15.67 -4.36 2.07
C PRO A 108 14.24 -4.01 1.64
N PRO A 109 13.36 -3.63 2.57
CA PRO A 109 12.09 -3.02 2.22
C PRO A 109 12.29 -1.78 1.34
N LEU A 110 11.36 -1.52 0.43
CA LEU A 110 11.34 -0.23 -0.25
C LEU A 110 10.88 0.88 0.70
N ILE A 111 9.88 0.59 1.51
CA ILE A 111 9.33 1.52 2.50
C ILE A 111 8.98 0.78 3.79
N ALA A 112 9.27 1.38 4.93
CA ALA A 112 8.79 1.02 6.25
C ALA A 112 8.05 2.21 6.87
N ILE A 113 6.93 1.95 7.51
CA ILE A 113 6.06 2.96 8.11
C ILE A 113 5.82 2.57 9.57
N GLU A 114 6.05 3.51 10.47
CA GLU A 114 5.75 3.43 11.89
C GLU A 114 4.59 4.37 12.26
N PHE A 115 3.65 3.89 13.07
CA PHE A 115 2.57 4.71 13.62
C PHE A 115 2.95 5.08 15.05
N VAL A 116 3.10 6.38 15.30
CA VAL A 116 3.52 6.86 16.62
C VAL A 116 2.51 6.52 17.70
N SER A 117 2.94 5.77 18.68
CA SER A 117 2.11 5.35 19.82
C SER A 117 2.22 6.23 21.05
N GLY A 118 3.33 6.91 21.23
CA GLY A 118 3.65 7.77 22.37
C GLY A 118 3.82 9.22 21.98
N ASN A 119 5.00 9.73 22.24
CA ASN A 119 5.44 11.07 21.85
C ASN A 119 6.35 11.10 20.60
N GLY A 120 6.53 9.95 19.96
CA GLY A 120 7.34 9.82 18.74
C GLY A 120 8.85 9.80 19.00
N SER A 121 9.30 9.69 20.23
CA SER A 121 10.73 9.62 20.55
C SER A 121 11.34 8.27 20.18
N GLU A 122 10.58 7.20 20.28
CA GLU A 122 11.01 5.84 19.94
C GLU A 122 11.34 5.72 18.44
N GLU A 123 10.43 6.18 17.59
CA GLU A 123 10.55 6.12 16.14
C GLU A 123 11.69 7.03 15.60
N ARG A 124 12.12 8.01 16.41
CA ARG A 124 13.21 8.96 16.08
C ARG A 124 14.50 8.70 16.84
N ASP A 125 14.55 7.63 17.64
CA ASP A 125 15.74 7.29 18.42
C ASP A 125 16.90 6.87 17.52
N LYS A 126 18.00 7.62 17.60
CA LYS A 126 19.24 7.39 16.84
C LYS A 126 20.33 6.70 17.65
N THR A 127 19.99 6.14 18.81
CA THR A 127 20.96 5.43 19.65
C THR A 127 21.51 4.22 18.88
N PRO A 128 22.84 4.14 18.67
CA PRO A 128 23.43 3.03 17.93
C PRO A 128 23.06 1.66 18.51
N TRP A 129 22.67 0.74 17.63
CA TRP A 129 22.29 -0.65 17.94
C TRP A 129 20.98 -0.86 18.74
N GLN A 130 20.29 0.22 19.10
CA GLN A 130 19.10 0.18 19.97
C GLN A 130 17.92 0.99 19.39
N GLY A 131 18.20 2.21 18.91
CA GLY A 131 17.14 3.11 18.46
C GLY A 131 16.60 2.74 17.08
N LYS A 132 15.27 2.74 16.94
CA LYS A 132 14.56 2.39 15.69
C LYS A 132 15.11 3.18 14.49
N PHE A 133 15.26 4.50 14.60
CA PHE A 133 15.77 5.31 13.50
C PHE A 133 17.17 4.86 13.06
N TRP A 134 18.06 4.58 14.02
CA TRP A 134 19.40 4.10 13.70
C TRP A 134 19.37 2.74 13.00
N VAL A 135 18.52 1.82 13.49
CA VAL A 135 18.38 0.48 12.91
C VAL A 135 17.88 0.57 11.49
N TYR A 136 16.83 1.37 11.24
CA TYR A 136 16.32 1.57 9.88
C TYR A 136 17.34 2.27 8.97
N GLU A 137 18.02 3.32 9.43
CA GLU A 137 19.00 4.04 8.61
C GLU A 137 20.21 3.19 8.26
N THR A 138 20.72 2.41 9.24
CA THR A 138 22.06 1.82 9.15
C THR A 138 22.03 0.34 8.75
N VAL A 139 21.01 -0.40 9.16
CA VAL A 139 20.97 -1.87 9.04
C VAL A 139 19.91 -2.36 8.10
N ILE A 140 18.63 -2.12 8.38
CA ILE A 140 17.51 -2.60 7.55
C ILE A 140 17.48 -1.85 6.22
N ARG A 141 17.69 -0.52 6.26
CA ARG A 141 17.91 0.36 5.12
C ARG A 141 16.74 0.41 4.12
N PRO A 142 15.48 0.53 4.56
CA PRO A 142 14.42 0.86 3.62
C PRO A 142 14.75 2.16 2.88
N ALA A 143 14.44 2.19 1.58
CA ALA A 143 14.67 3.42 0.79
C ALA A 143 13.87 4.60 1.34
N PHE A 144 12.69 4.32 1.89
CA PHE A 144 11.83 5.29 2.55
C PHE A 144 11.47 4.81 3.96
N TYR A 145 11.59 5.71 4.93
CA TYR A 145 11.13 5.50 6.30
C TYR A 145 10.12 6.58 6.64
N ALA A 146 8.88 6.18 6.97
CA ALA A 146 7.81 7.11 7.28
C ALA A 146 7.39 6.97 8.76
N ILE A 147 7.20 8.10 9.43
CA ILE A 147 6.72 8.18 10.81
C ILE A 147 5.39 8.95 10.79
N TYR A 148 4.31 8.25 11.12
CA TYR A 148 2.96 8.81 11.08
C TYR A 148 2.42 9.06 12.50
N GLU A 149 2.11 10.32 12.80
CA GLU A 149 1.52 10.77 14.05
C GLU A 149 0.04 11.13 13.88
N VAL A 150 -0.84 10.22 14.24
CA VAL A 150 -2.30 10.40 14.12
C VAL A 150 -2.78 11.64 14.85
N LYS A 151 -2.38 11.80 16.13
CA LYS A 151 -2.84 12.92 16.99
C LYS A 151 -2.49 14.30 16.44
N LEU A 152 -1.40 14.40 15.70
CA LEU A 152 -0.94 15.66 15.10
C LEU A 152 -1.32 15.78 13.63
N ALA A 153 -1.99 14.77 13.06
CA ALA A 153 -2.25 14.67 11.63
C ALA A 153 -0.98 14.98 10.82
N ARG A 154 0.15 14.34 11.18
CA ARG A 154 1.46 14.62 10.60
C ARG A 154 2.14 13.32 10.16
N VAL A 155 2.78 13.37 9.01
CA VAL A 155 3.71 12.35 8.56
C VAL A 155 5.06 12.97 8.23
N GLU A 156 6.12 12.32 8.64
CA GLU A 156 7.49 12.61 8.24
C GLU A 156 7.96 11.47 7.36
N VAL A 157 8.54 11.76 6.22
CA VAL A 157 9.10 10.74 5.33
C VAL A 157 10.58 11.03 5.15
N TYR A 158 11.40 10.04 5.43
CA TYR A 158 12.85 10.08 5.24
C TYR A 158 13.20 9.24 4.03
N HIS A 159 14.05 9.77 3.16
CA HIS A 159 14.60 9.07 2.00
C HIS A 159 16.06 8.74 2.24
N LEU A 160 16.46 7.51 2.00
CA LEU A 160 17.84 7.05 2.18
C LEU A 160 18.69 7.48 0.97
N ILE A 161 19.46 8.55 1.16
CA ILE A 161 20.34 9.13 0.14
C ILE A 161 21.78 9.03 0.67
N GLU A 162 22.70 8.48 -0.12
CA GLU A 162 24.12 8.33 0.23
C GLU A 162 24.34 7.73 1.63
N ASN A 163 23.57 6.68 1.96
CA ASN A 163 23.61 5.96 3.24
C ASN A 163 23.15 6.75 4.48
N ARG A 164 22.38 7.84 4.29
CA ARG A 164 21.80 8.63 5.38
C ARG A 164 20.36 9.00 5.05
N TYR A 165 19.52 9.00 6.08
CA TYR A 165 18.17 9.51 5.94
C TYR A 165 18.16 11.04 5.86
N GLN A 166 17.58 11.52 4.79
CA GLN A 166 17.26 12.94 4.61
C GLN A 166 15.73 13.10 4.69
N LEU A 167 15.29 14.07 5.48
CA LEU A 167 13.88 14.40 5.55
C LEU A 167 13.41 14.88 4.16
N ALA A 168 12.45 14.17 3.58
CA ALA A 168 11.89 14.52 2.30
C ALA A 168 11.02 15.77 2.40
N THR A 169 10.98 16.55 1.33
CA THR A 169 10.08 17.69 1.22
C THR A 169 8.79 17.22 0.52
N PRO A 170 7.61 17.49 1.11
CA PRO A 170 6.36 17.18 0.43
C PRO A 170 6.20 18.05 -0.82
N ASN A 171 5.43 17.57 -1.79
CA ASN A 171 5.04 18.34 -2.96
C ASN A 171 4.00 19.43 -2.61
N GLU A 172 3.55 20.18 -3.61
CA GLU A 172 2.56 21.27 -3.45
C GLU A 172 1.22 20.81 -2.84
N ARG A 173 0.89 19.52 -2.95
CA ARG A 173 -0.30 18.90 -2.35
C ARG A 173 -0.09 18.47 -0.89
N GLY A 174 1.12 18.59 -0.37
CA GLY A 174 1.49 18.09 0.95
C GLY A 174 1.76 16.58 0.98
N HIS A 175 1.92 15.94 -0.17
CA HIS A 175 2.20 14.52 -0.29
C HIS A 175 3.69 14.26 -0.56
N TYR A 176 4.15 13.09 -0.15
CA TYR A 176 5.54 12.62 -0.34
C TYR A 176 5.60 11.62 -1.49
N PRO A 177 6.29 11.94 -2.60
CA PRO A 177 6.45 11.02 -3.71
C PRO A 177 7.26 9.78 -3.32
N ILE A 178 6.72 8.60 -3.61
CA ILE A 178 7.41 7.30 -3.52
C ILE A 178 7.67 6.85 -4.97
N GLU A 179 8.65 7.47 -5.57
CA GLU A 179 8.91 7.38 -7.02
C GLU A 179 8.97 5.95 -7.59
N PRO A 180 9.61 4.96 -6.90
CA PRO A 180 9.68 3.60 -7.44
C PRO A 180 8.31 2.91 -7.57
N LEU A 181 7.31 3.34 -6.79
CA LEU A 181 5.93 2.83 -6.87
C LEU A 181 5.03 3.70 -7.77
N GLY A 182 5.49 4.88 -8.14
CA GLY A 182 4.67 5.83 -8.90
C GLY A 182 3.47 6.36 -8.14
N VAL A 183 3.58 6.44 -6.80
CA VAL A 183 2.52 6.91 -5.91
C VAL A 183 3.04 8.00 -4.99
N GLU A 184 2.14 8.66 -4.30
CA GLU A 184 2.44 9.64 -3.25
C GLU A 184 1.82 9.18 -1.93
N LEU A 185 2.51 9.44 -0.82
CA LEU A 185 2.03 9.17 0.54
C LEU A 185 1.63 10.47 1.20
N GLY A 186 0.46 10.55 1.81
CA GLY A 186 -0.01 11.78 2.45
C GLY A 186 -1.17 11.52 3.42
N ILE A 187 -1.71 12.59 4.01
CA ILE A 187 -2.78 12.51 4.99
C ILE A 187 -4.11 12.88 4.32
N TRP A 188 -5.10 12.04 4.55
CA TRP A 188 -6.48 12.25 4.15
C TRP A 188 -7.38 12.35 5.38
N GLN A 189 -8.12 13.43 5.52
CA GLN A 189 -9.15 13.56 6.55
C GLN A 189 -10.45 12.98 6.02
N GLY A 190 -10.98 11.98 6.71
CA GLY A 190 -12.23 11.38 6.31
C GLY A 190 -12.64 10.17 7.14
N GLN A 191 -13.79 9.61 6.77
CA GLN A 191 -14.35 8.45 7.45
C GLN A 191 -13.88 7.15 6.79
N TYR A 192 -13.19 6.32 7.56
CA TYR A 192 -12.89 4.95 7.20
C TYR A 192 -13.43 3.99 8.25
N GLN A 193 -14.14 2.94 7.81
CA GLN A 193 -14.98 2.13 8.67
C GLN A 193 -16.00 3.03 9.42
N ASN A 194 -15.97 3.12 10.72
CA ASN A 194 -16.87 3.96 11.53
C ASN A 194 -16.12 5.09 12.27
N LEU A 195 -14.89 5.38 11.87
CA LEU A 195 -14.03 6.39 12.51
C LEU A 195 -13.69 7.51 11.53
N ASP A 196 -14.05 8.75 11.90
CA ASP A 196 -13.58 9.97 11.23
C ASP A 196 -12.25 10.40 11.87
N SER A 197 -11.18 10.36 11.06
CA SER A 197 -9.82 10.59 11.55
C SER A 197 -8.92 11.07 10.41
N PRO A 198 -7.77 11.69 10.70
CA PRO A 198 -6.70 11.74 9.73
C PRO A 198 -6.18 10.32 9.46
N TRP A 199 -6.12 9.93 8.20
CA TRP A 199 -5.64 8.64 7.75
C TRP A 199 -4.45 8.82 6.83
N LEU A 200 -3.43 8.01 6.94
CA LEU A 200 -2.35 7.93 5.98
C LEU A 200 -2.85 7.15 4.76
N ARG A 201 -2.77 7.76 3.56
CA ARG A 201 -3.30 7.22 2.32
C ARG A 201 -2.29 7.34 1.19
N TRP A 202 -2.57 6.62 0.11
CA TRP A 202 -1.85 6.69 -1.14
C TRP A 202 -2.62 7.51 -2.18
N TRP A 203 -1.88 8.27 -3.00
CA TRP A 203 -2.38 8.98 -4.18
C TRP A 203 -1.59 8.55 -5.41
N ASP A 204 -2.18 8.70 -6.61
CA ASP A 204 -1.42 8.63 -7.84
C ASP A 204 -0.61 9.93 -8.05
N ARG A 205 0.22 9.95 -9.12
CA ARG A 205 1.06 11.11 -9.45
C ARG A 205 0.25 12.35 -9.85
N GLU A 206 -0.97 12.17 -10.29
CA GLU A 206 -1.91 13.21 -10.66
C GLU A 206 -2.63 13.82 -9.42
N GLY A 207 -2.46 13.20 -8.26
CA GLY A 207 -3.07 13.62 -7.00
C GLY A 207 -4.48 13.06 -6.79
N ASN A 208 -4.86 11.98 -7.48
CA ASN A 208 -6.09 11.27 -7.20
C ASN A 208 -5.85 10.26 -6.07
N LEU A 209 -6.77 10.23 -5.11
CA LEU A 209 -6.72 9.28 -4.01
C LEU A 209 -6.85 7.84 -4.54
N LEU A 210 -5.95 6.95 -4.16
CA LEU A 210 -6.06 5.54 -4.50
C LEU A 210 -7.20 4.91 -3.70
N PRO A 211 -8.26 4.44 -4.36
CA PRO A 211 -9.43 3.93 -3.67
C PRO A 211 -9.19 2.53 -3.10
N THR A 212 -9.82 2.24 -1.97
CA THR A 212 -9.96 0.89 -1.41
C THR A 212 -10.86 0.02 -2.29
N GLY A 213 -10.91 -1.30 -2.04
CA GLY A 213 -11.81 -2.21 -2.75
C GLY A 213 -13.27 -1.81 -2.64
N ASN A 214 -13.70 -1.42 -1.45
CA ASN A 214 -15.07 -0.95 -1.23
C ASN A 214 -15.37 0.37 -1.96
N GLU A 215 -14.44 1.32 -1.94
CA GLU A 215 -14.58 2.59 -2.66
C GLU A 215 -14.64 2.35 -4.17
N ARG A 216 -13.81 1.43 -4.71
CA ARG A 216 -13.89 1.03 -6.13
C ARG A 216 -15.24 0.41 -6.48
N ALA A 217 -15.72 -0.53 -5.66
CA ALA A 217 -17.01 -1.17 -5.87
C ALA A 217 -18.17 -0.15 -5.88
N ALA A 218 -18.16 0.80 -4.94
CA ALA A 218 -19.15 1.87 -4.88
C ALA A 218 -19.10 2.79 -6.12
N GLN A 219 -17.89 3.12 -6.60
CA GLN A 219 -17.70 3.91 -7.82
C GLN A 219 -18.22 3.19 -9.06
N GLU A 220 -17.93 1.89 -9.20
CA GLU A 220 -18.41 1.08 -10.33
C GLU A 220 -19.95 0.91 -10.28
N GLN A 221 -20.54 0.72 -9.10
CA GLN A 221 -21.99 0.66 -8.95
C GLN A 221 -22.63 1.99 -9.41
N LEU A 222 -22.09 3.13 -8.96
CA LEU A 222 -22.60 4.44 -9.38
C LEU A 222 -22.49 4.66 -10.90
N ARG A 223 -21.39 4.18 -11.52
CA ARG A 223 -21.23 4.24 -12.99
C ARG A 223 -22.24 3.37 -13.70
N ALA A 224 -22.48 2.14 -13.20
CA ALA A 224 -23.46 1.23 -13.76
C ALA A 224 -24.88 1.81 -13.68
N ASP A 225 -25.29 2.31 -12.53
CA ASP A 225 -26.60 2.94 -12.32
C ASP A 225 -26.82 4.14 -13.26
N LYS A 226 -25.79 4.97 -13.43
CA LYS A 226 -25.82 6.12 -14.35
C LYS A 226 -25.95 5.68 -15.82
N ALA A 227 -25.22 4.65 -16.22
CA ALA A 227 -25.31 4.10 -17.57
C ALA A 227 -26.67 3.49 -17.85
N GLU A 228 -27.24 2.78 -16.89
CA GLU A 228 -28.60 2.21 -16.99
C GLU A 228 -29.66 3.30 -17.15
N LEU A 229 -29.57 4.37 -16.35
CA LEU A 229 -30.49 5.51 -16.45
C LEU A 229 -30.40 6.19 -17.81
N GLN A 230 -29.18 6.39 -18.33
CA GLN A 230 -28.97 6.95 -19.68
C GLN A 230 -29.59 6.07 -20.76
N LEU A 231 -29.38 4.75 -20.67
CA LEU A 231 -29.96 3.79 -21.61
C LEU A 231 -31.50 3.80 -21.59
N GLN A 232 -32.08 3.93 -20.40
CA GLN A 232 -33.56 4.04 -20.27
C GLN A 232 -34.08 5.32 -20.93
N GLN A 233 -33.40 6.46 -20.72
CA GLN A 233 -33.76 7.74 -21.36
C GLN A 233 -33.66 7.68 -22.88
N GLU A 234 -32.59 7.07 -23.41
CA GLU A 234 -32.44 6.90 -24.87
C GLU A 234 -33.54 6.01 -25.46
N LYS A 235 -33.87 4.91 -24.78
CA LYS A 235 -34.99 4.02 -25.22
C LYS A 235 -36.32 4.75 -25.23
N GLU A 236 -36.61 5.56 -24.24
CA GLU A 236 -37.87 6.32 -24.19
C GLU A 236 -37.91 7.41 -25.27
N ASN A 237 -36.77 8.13 -25.48
CA ASN A 237 -36.66 9.11 -26.55
C ASN A 237 -36.86 8.46 -27.93
N LEU A 238 -36.23 7.30 -28.19
CA LEU A 238 -36.38 6.56 -29.44
C LEU A 238 -37.82 6.10 -29.65
N LYS A 239 -38.51 5.66 -28.58
CA LYS A 239 -39.91 5.29 -28.63
C LYS A 239 -40.80 6.47 -29.02
N GLN A 240 -40.63 7.61 -28.37
CA GLN A 240 -41.35 8.86 -28.65
C GLN A 240 -41.10 9.35 -30.09
N GLU A 241 -39.84 9.25 -30.57
CA GLU A 241 -39.52 9.61 -31.96
C GLU A 241 -40.23 8.68 -32.98
N LYS A 242 -40.22 7.37 -32.74
CA LYS A 242 -40.94 6.40 -33.57
C LYS A 242 -42.43 6.67 -33.58
N GLU A 243 -43.03 6.91 -32.43
CA GLU A 243 -44.46 7.25 -32.33
C GLU A 243 -44.81 8.55 -33.08
N ARG A 244 -43.93 9.56 -32.97
CA ARG A 244 -44.05 10.81 -33.71
C ARG A 244 -43.93 10.60 -35.22
N SER A 245 -42.94 9.83 -35.67
CA SER A 245 -42.75 9.50 -37.07
C SER A 245 -43.97 8.76 -37.64
N GLN A 246 -44.46 7.75 -36.91
CA GLN A 246 -45.66 7.00 -37.33
C GLN A 246 -46.88 7.89 -37.45
N LYS A 247 -47.13 8.79 -36.51
CA LYS A 247 -48.24 9.76 -36.59
C LYS A 247 -48.10 10.69 -37.78
N LEU A 248 -46.90 11.13 -38.12
CA LEU A 248 -46.66 11.97 -39.31
C LEU A 248 -46.88 11.21 -40.61
N GLU A 249 -46.45 9.94 -40.68
CA GLU A 249 -46.69 9.06 -41.84
C GLU A 249 -48.19 8.82 -42.04
N ASP A 250 -48.93 8.52 -40.99
CA ASP A 250 -50.37 8.31 -41.02
C ASP A 250 -51.07 9.59 -41.51
N ARG A 251 -50.64 10.75 -41.04
CA ARG A 251 -51.20 12.04 -41.44
C ARG A 251 -50.91 12.37 -42.93
N LEU A 252 -49.72 12.03 -43.43
CA LEU A 252 -49.38 12.19 -44.84
C LEU A 252 -50.23 11.30 -45.74
N ARG A 253 -50.47 10.04 -45.32
CA ARG A 253 -51.39 9.11 -46.04
C ARG A 253 -52.84 9.60 -46.08
N GLU A 254 -53.34 10.16 -44.97
CA GLU A 254 -54.68 10.80 -44.95
C GLU A 254 -54.80 11.97 -45.92
N LEU A 255 -53.69 12.69 -46.18
CA LEU A 255 -53.62 13.79 -47.14
C LEU A 255 -53.38 13.34 -48.61
N GLY A 256 -53.30 12.04 -48.85
CA GLY A 256 -53.03 11.47 -50.14
C GLY A 256 -51.57 11.54 -50.59
N ILE A 257 -50.65 11.79 -49.64
CA ILE A 257 -49.20 11.89 -49.90
C ILE A 257 -48.54 10.59 -49.45
N ASP A 258 -47.81 9.90 -50.36
CA ASP A 258 -47.03 8.71 -49.98
C ASP A 258 -45.76 9.13 -49.25
N PRO A 259 -45.58 8.74 -47.98
CA PRO A 259 -44.41 9.09 -47.19
C PRO A 259 -43.08 8.59 -47.79
N ASN A 260 -43.11 7.48 -48.54
CA ASN A 260 -41.89 6.92 -49.16
C ASN A 260 -41.48 7.63 -50.47
N ASN A 261 -42.26 8.57 -50.93
CA ASN A 261 -42.03 9.32 -52.19
C ASN A 261 -41.67 10.79 -51.95
N LEU A 262 -41.33 11.14 -50.71
CA LEU A 262 -40.79 12.47 -50.34
C LEU A 262 -39.27 12.45 -50.56
N SER A 263 -38.82 12.78 -51.74
CA SER A 263 -37.40 12.98 -52.08
C SER A 263 -37.01 14.44 -51.93
#